data_91a011be36d57c4409367e767b020e89
#
_entry.id   91a011be36d57c4409367e767b020e89
#
_cell.length_a   1.000
_cell.length_b   1.000
_cell.length_c   1.000
_cell.angle_alpha   90.00
_cell.angle_beta   90.00
_cell.angle_gamma   90.00
#
_symmetry.space_group_name_H-M   'P 1'
#
loop_
_entity.id
_entity.type
_entity.pdbx_description
1 polymer ?
#
loop_
_entity_poly.entity_id
_entity_poly.type
_entity_poly.pdbx_seq_one_letter_code
_entity_poly.pdbx_strand_id
1 'polypeptide(L)'
;MGIDVDAGRVVGPSDVASGRYRIGEEIGRGGKARVFAARDLLLHRDVAVKVFRARAGDPEELRVQEAEAKLVASLNHYALTTLYDAGVDTSNPSAPQIYLVMELIDGGDLRTRLRRGPLCPLQVGYLGYDIGGGLQYLHEAGFVHRDIKPANVLLHAREQDVRLRGKLADFGISSLIGVEEHGDAVTGTAAYLSPEQAAGEEAGPESDVYSFGLVLLEALTGRVAFPGDVVTSALARLDRDPVVPDSLPPALATVLRAMTRRDRRERIALADAVRMFLDFCVDDLVRIRGAELASEAERVEAVRRYDVLDTPPEEAFDEVTDLVRRTLDLPIAMLAVVDEDRAWFKSRQGVPLPELPRELTDEFAARAGSATWAIPDVREEPSLREHPFIAGEPFIRSALAAPLLTHDGHSIGRLIACDVRPREFTEDDVTVLEGFARIVMRELELRLASRRALFDR
;
A
#
# COMPACT_ATOMS: atom_id res chain seq x y z
N MET A 1 -36.47 36.51 -29.54
CA MET A 1 -36.81 35.09 -29.66
C MET A 1 -35.49 34.37 -29.78
N GLY A 2 -34.89 34.11 -28.62
CA GLY A 2 -33.55 33.53 -28.50
C GLY A 2 -33.62 32.03 -28.71
N ILE A 3 -32.76 31.54 -29.57
CA ILE A 3 -32.49 30.11 -29.71
C ILE A 3 -31.30 29.83 -28.75
N ASP A 4 -31.64 29.19 -27.67
CA ASP A 4 -30.72 28.68 -26.69
C ASP A 4 -29.99 27.49 -27.32
N VAL A 5 -28.74 27.68 -27.69
CA VAL A 5 -27.87 26.59 -28.19
C VAL A 5 -27.32 25.88 -26.97
N ASP A 6 -27.97 24.78 -26.60
CA ASP A 6 -27.51 23.84 -25.55
C ASP A 6 -26.18 23.20 -25.98
N ALA A 7 -25.10 23.92 -25.67
CA ALA A 7 -23.76 23.52 -25.99
C ALA A 7 -23.32 22.41 -25.03
N GLY A 8 -23.46 21.15 -25.45
CA GLY A 8 -22.50 20.12 -25.04
C GLY A 8 -22.81 19.29 -23.82
N ARG A 9 -24.05 18.91 -23.56
CA ARG A 9 -24.34 17.79 -22.66
C ARG A 9 -23.98 16.48 -23.35
N VAL A 10 -22.76 15.96 -23.03
CA VAL A 10 -22.41 14.59 -23.42
C VAL A 10 -23.34 13.66 -22.62
N VAL A 11 -24.36 13.16 -23.30
CA VAL A 11 -25.20 12.07 -22.76
C VAL A 11 -24.26 10.89 -22.60
N GLY A 12 -24.04 10.42 -21.37
CA GLY A 12 -23.30 9.18 -21.14
C GLY A 12 -24.04 8.05 -21.83
N PRO A 13 -23.35 7.18 -22.59
CA PRO A 13 -24.00 6.04 -23.21
C PRO A 13 -24.58 5.16 -22.09
N SER A 14 -25.83 4.83 -22.16
CA SER A 14 -26.49 3.91 -21.24
C SER A 14 -25.95 2.49 -21.36
N ASP A 15 -25.51 2.11 -22.56
CA ASP A 15 -24.86 0.84 -22.88
C ASP A 15 -23.96 1.01 -24.10
N VAL A 16 -22.78 0.36 -24.10
CA VAL A 16 -21.81 0.38 -25.19
C VAL A 16 -21.66 -1.03 -25.79
N ALA A 17 -21.21 -1.14 -27.04
CA ALA A 17 -21.01 -2.41 -27.73
C ALA A 17 -22.30 -3.25 -27.79
N SER A 18 -23.38 -2.67 -28.31
CA SER A 18 -24.69 -3.34 -28.48
C SER A 18 -25.24 -3.92 -27.17
N GLY A 19 -24.98 -3.24 -26.03
CA GLY A 19 -25.50 -3.62 -24.72
C GLY A 19 -24.66 -4.63 -23.94
N ARG A 20 -23.47 -4.99 -24.40
CA ARG A 20 -22.58 -5.89 -23.65
C ARG A 20 -22.04 -5.25 -22.38
N TYR A 21 -21.68 -3.97 -22.42
CA TYR A 21 -21.10 -3.26 -21.27
C TYR A 21 -22.14 -2.28 -20.71
N ARG A 22 -22.62 -2.56 -19.50
CA ARG A 22 -23.50 -1.65 -18.77
C ARG A 22 -22.66 -0.58 -18.09
N ILE A 23 -22.80 0.65 -18.57
CA ILE A 23 -22.05 1.80 -18.08
C ILE A 23 -22.63 2.26 -16.72
N GLY A 24 -21.73 2.46 -15.74
CA GLY A 24 -22.01 2.95 -14.40
C GLY A 24 -21.52 4.39 -14.19
N GLU A 25 -20.91 4.64 -13.05
CA GLU A 25 -20.43 5.98 -12.67
C GLU A 25 -19.18 6.40 -13.47
N GLU A 26 -19.03 7.72 -13.68
CA GLU A 26 -17.83 8.29 -14.28
C GLU A 26 -16.72 8.32 -13.24
N ILE A 27 -15.62 7.57 -13.47
CA ILE A 27 -14.47 7.46 -12.57
C ILE A 27 -13.28 8.33 -13.02
N GLY A 28 -13.32 8.87 -14.24
CA GLY A 28 -12.26 9.73 -14.76
C GLY A 28 -12.70 10.56 -15.96
N ARG A 29 -12.12 11.75 -16.09
CA ARG A 29 -12.37 12.68 -17.20
C ARG A 29 -11.06 13.28 -17.70
N GLY A 30 -10.76 13.07 -18.98
CA GLY A 30 -9.69 13.74 -19.72
C GLY A 30 -10.28 14.72 -20.75
N GLY A 31 -9.41 15.45 -21.45
CA GLY A 31 -9.83 16.46 -22.42
C GLY A 31 -10.73 15.91 -23.54
N LYS A 32 -10.49 14.70 -24.03
CA LYS A 32 -11.22 14.07 -25.15
C LYS A 32 -11.80 12.69 -24.83
N ALA A 33 -11.56 12.17 -23.62
CA ALA A 33 -12.04 10.87 -23.19
C ALA A 33 -12.71 10.95 -21.81
N ARG A 34 -13.65 10.05 -21.60
CA ARG A 34 -14.29 9.83 -20.29
C ARG A 34 -14.11 8.36 -19.92
N VAL A 35 -13.85 8.08 -18.66
CA VAL A 35 -13.69 6.74 -18.13
C VAL A 35 -14.82 6.44 -17.18
N PHE A 36 -15.46 5.30 -17.36
CA PHE A 36 -16.59 4.85 -16.55
C PHE A 36 -16.27 3.50 -15.90
N ALA A 37 -16.69 3.32 -14.67
CA ALA A 37 -16.89 1.99 -14.14
C ALA A 37 -18.06 1.34 -14.87
N ALA A 38 -17.92 0.06 -15.25
CA ALA A 38 -18.93 -0.65 -16.01
C ALA A 38 -18.98 -2.14 -15.65
N ARG A 39 -20.06 -2.82 -16.05
CA ARG A 39 -20.22 -4.26 -15.89
C ARG A 39 -20.23 -4.94 -17.23
N ASP A 40 -19.29 -5.87 -17.47
CA ASP A 40 -19.35 -6.81 -18.62
C ASP A 40 -20.45 -7.83 -18.31
N LEU A 41 -21.57 -7.75 -19.04
CA LEU A 41 -22.72 -8.63 -18.83
C LEU A 41 -22.51 -10.03 -19.36
N LEU A 42 -21.56 -10.23 -20.28
CA LEU A 42 -21.22 -11.54 -20.84
C LEU A 42 -20.32 -12.33 -19.89
N LEU A 43 -19.28 -11.68 -19.33
CA LEU A 43 -18.27 -12.31 -18.48
C LEU A 43 -18.53 -12.08 -16.99
N HIS A 44 -19.59 -11.36 -16.63
CA HIS A 44 -20.00 -11.08 -15.24
C HIS A 44 -18.88 -10.49 -14.36
N ARG A 45 -18.09 -9.55 -14.91
CA ARG A 45 -16.99 -8.89 -14.23
C ARG A 45 -17.11 -7.38 -14.31
N ASP A 46 -16.50 -6.68 -13.32
CA ASP A 46 -16.37 -5.24 -13.34
C ASP A 46 -15.20 -4.83 -14.21
N VAL A 47 -15.36 -3.75 -14.98
CA VAL A 47 -14.41 -3.25 -15.96
C VAL A 47 -14.40 -1.72 -15.95
N ALA A 48 -13.33 -1.12 -16.44
CA ALA A 48 -13.30 0.30 -16.79
C ALA A 48 -13.51 0.45 -18.29
N VAL A 49 -14.39 1.36 -18.70
CA VAL A 49 -14.65 1.68 -20.11
C VAL A 49 -14.24 3.11 -20.39
N LYS A 50 -13.24 3.29 -21.24
CA LYS A 50 -12.76 4.58 -21.71
C LYS A 50 -13.38 4.86 -23.07
N VAL A 51 -14.14 5.97 -23.16
CA VAL A 51 -14.89 6.36 -24.34
C VAL A 51 -14.30 7.63 -24.94
N PHE A 52 -13.99 7.60 -26.23
CA PHE A 52 -13.47 8.72 -27.01
C PHE A 52 -14.53 9.18 -27.99
N ARG A 53 -14.59 10.47 -28.27
CA ARG A 53 -15.32 10.96 -29.44
C ARG A 53 -14.50 10.61 -30.68
N ALA A 54 -15.03 9.77 -31.56
CA ALA A 54 -14.46 9.62 -32.87
C ALA A 54 -14.59 10.95 -33.63
N ARG A 55 -13.54 11.39 -34.34
CA ARG A 55 -13.74 12.38 -35.38
C ARG A 55 -14.65 11.71 -36.42
N ALA A 56 -15.65 12.41 -36.94
CA ALA A 56 -16.43 11.95 -38.07
C ALA A 56 -15.43 11.78 -39.25
N GLY A 57 -14.85 10.61 -39.39
CA GLY A 57 -13.78 10.29 -40.30
C GLY A 57 -14.20 9.15 -41.25
N ASP A 58 -13.37 8.92 -42.26
CA ASP A 58 -13.48 7.83 -43.18
C ASP A 58 -13.61 6.50 -42.40
N PRO A 59 -14.53 5.58 -42.81
CA PRO A 59 -14.60 4.22 -42.28
C PRO A 59 -13.27 3.46 -42.27
N GLU A 60 -12.36 3.78 -43.17
CA GLU A 60 -11.02 3.19 -43.25
C GLU A 60 -10.11 3.67 -42.11
N GLU A 61 -10.16 4.97 -41.74
CA GLU A 61 -9.43 5.50 -40.57
C GLU A 61 -9.90 4.83 -39.27
N LEU A 62 -11.20 4.60 -39.10
CA LEU A 62 -11.75 3.92 -37.93
C LEU A 62 -11.28 2.47 -37.84
N ARG A 63 -11.12 1.76 -38.98
CA ARG A 63 -10.60 0.39 -39.01
C ARG A 63 -9.10 0.33 -38.63
N VAL A 64 -8.31 1.28 -39.09
CA VAL A 64 -6.90 1.40 -38.70
C VAL A 64 -6.79 1.61 -37.21
N GLN A 65 -7.56 2.54 -36.64
CA GLN A 65 -7.59 2.83 -35.21
C GLN A 65 -8.03 1.60 -34.36
N GLU A 66 -9.03 0.84 -34.86
CA GLU A 66 -9.44 -0.41 -34.22
C GLU A 66 -8.35 -1.49 -34.26
N ALA A 67 -7.63 -1.62 -35.38
CA ALA A 67 -6.53 -2.57 -35.52
C ALA A 67 -5.36 -2.22 -34.58
N GLU A 68 -5.01 -0.95 -34.47
CA GLU A 68 -3.99 -0.46 -33.55
C GLU A 68 -4.39 -0.66 -32.08
N ALA A 69 -5.64 -0.40 -31.71
CA ALA A 69 -6.15 -0.68 -30.37
C ALA A 69 -6.08 -2.18 -30.02
N LYS A 70 -6.35 -3.06 -31.00
CA LYS A 70 -6.20 -4.52 -30.83
C LYS A 70 -4.74 -4.95 -30.65
N LEU A 71 -3.79 -4.27 -31.31
CA LEU A 71 -2.37 -4.54 -31.09
C LEU A 71 -1.96 -4.22 -29.65
N VAL A 72 -2.40 -3.07 -29.12
CA VAL A 72 -2.18 -2.71 -27.71
C VAL A 72 -2.86 -3.69 -26.75
N ALA A 73 -4.02 -4.26 -27.14
CA ALA A 73 -4.71 -5.27 -26.34
C ALA A 73 -3.94 -6.60 -26.22
N SER A 74 -2.95 -6.84 -27.08
CA SER A 74 -2.08 -8.01 -26.96
C SER A 74 -0.98 -7.87 -25.88
N LEU A 75 -0.74 -6.66 -25.39
CA LEU A 75 0.24 -6.41 -24.35
C LEU A 75 -0.29 -6.90 -23.00
N ASN A 76 0.48 -7.75 -22.35
CA ASN A 76 0.11 -8.32 -21.06
C ASN A 76 1.30 -8.34 -20.12
N HIS A 77 1.26 -7.47 -19.10
CA HIS A 77 2.23 -7.40 -18.02
C HIS A 77 1.54 -7.05 -16.71
N TYR A 78 1.96 -7.64 -15.59
CA TYR A 78 1.29 -7.47 -14.29
C TYR A 78 1.25 -6.00 -13.81
N ALA A 79 2.21 -5.18 -14.23
CA ALA A 79 2.28 -3.76 -13.90
C ALA A 79 1.70 -2.82 -14.98
N LEU A 80 1.02 -3.37 -16.00
CA LEU A 80 0.25 -2.61 -16.98
C LEU A 80 -1.24 -2.86 -16.78
N THR A 81 -2.06 -1.85 -17.01
CA THR A 81 -3.52 -2.03 -17.06
C THR A 81 -3.88 -2.92 -18.23
N THR A 82 -4.53 -4.05 -17.95
CA THR A 82 -4.92 -5.02 -19.01
C THR A 82 -6.06 -4.45 -19.85
N LEU A 83 -5.88 -4.41 -21.16
CA LEU A 83 -6.94 -4.09 -22.11
C LEU A 83 -7.69 -5.38 -22.48
N TYR A 84 -9.02 -5.42 -22.27
CA TYR A 84 -9.83 -6.59 -22.51
C TYR A 84 -10.53 -6.59 -23.86
N ASP A 85 -10.90 -5.40 -24.34
CA ASP A 85 -11.64 -5.24 -25.58
C ASP A 85 -11.49 -3.81 -26.13
N ALA A 86 -11.68 -3.66 -27.42
CA ALA A 86 -11.69 -2.36 -28.09
C ALA A 86 -12.65 -2.41 -29.27
N GLY A 87 -13.36 -1.32 -29.50
CA GLY A 87 -14.28 -1.28 -30.64
C GLY A 87 -14.81 0.11 -30.92
N VAL A 88 -15.66 0.17 -31.95
CA VAL A 88 -16.37 1.38 -32.36
C VAL A 88 -17.85 1.19 -32.10
N ASP A 89 -18.45 2.07 -31.35
CA ASP A 89 -19.89 2.14 -31.17
C ASP A 89 -20.51 3.08 -32.22
N THR A 90 -21.31 2.51 -33.08
CA THR A 90 -22.03 3.18 -34.17
C THR A 90 -23.53 3.29 -33.90
N SER A 91 -23.97 3.05 -32.65
CA SER A 91 -25.41 3.18 -32.28
C SER A 91 -25.94 4.57 -32.56
N ASN A 92 -25.10 5.59 -32.52
CA ASN A 92 -25.37 6.93 -33.06
C ASN A 92 -24.49 7.17 -34.30
N PRO A 93 -25.04 6.97 -35.53
CA PRO A 93 -24.26 7.16 -36.76
C PRO A 93 -23.71 8.56 -36.97
N SER A 94 -24.33 9.57 -36.38
CA SER A 94 -23.90 10.98 -36.47
C SER A 94 -22.75 11.33 -35.49
N ALA A 95 -22.46 10.45 -34.55
CA ALA A 95 -21.44 10.64 -33.54
C ALA A 95 -20.86 9.28 -33.08
N PRO A 96 -20.11 8.58 -33.95
CA PRO A 96 -19.48 7.32 -33.59
C PRO A 96 -18.51 7.53 -32.43
N GLN A 97 -18.39 6.53 -31.56
CA GLN A 97 -17.52 6.58 -30.38
C GLN A 97 -16.55 5.38 -30.42
N ILE A 98 -15.29 5.63 -30.13
CA ILE A 98 -14.32 4.55 -29.89
C ILE A 98 -14.38 4.25 -28.41
N TYR A 99 -14.44 2.97 -28.04
CA TYR A 99 -14.37 2.53 -26.66
C TYR A 99 -13.25 1.54 -26.45
N LEU A 100 -12.63 1.63 -25.27
CA LEU A 100 -11.63 0.68 -24.77
C LEU A 100 -12.15 0.11 -23.46
N VAL A 101 -12.14 -1.20 -23.34
CA VAL A 101 -12.54 -1.91 -22.12
C VAL A 101 -11.31 -2.44 -21.43
N MET A 102 -11.09 -2.05 -20.20
CA MET A 102 -9.89 -2.39 -19.46
C MET A 102 -10.19 -2.87 -18.05
N GLU A 103 -9.19 -3.39 -17.41
CA GLU A 103 -9.20 -3.77 -16.01
C GLU A 103 -9.59 -2.57 -15.15
N LEU A 104 -10.53 -2.78 -14.23
CA LEU A 104 -10.89 -1.80 -13.20
C LEU A 104 -9.97 -1.96 -12.00
N ILE A 105 -9.22 -0.91 -11.68
CA ILE A 105 -8.31 -0.86 -10.52
C ILE A 105 -8.99 -0.06 -9.42
N ASP A 106 -9.08 -0.62 -8.23
CA ASP A 106 -9.97 -0.19 -7.13
C ASP A 106 -9.37 0.83 -6.16
N GLY A 107 -8.05 1.06 -6.16
CA GLY A 107 -7.36 1.96 -5.20
C GLY A 107 -7.14 3.39 -5.70
N GLY A 108 -7.64 3.75 -6.88
CA GLY A 108 -7.48 5.08 -7.46
C GLY A 108 -6.09 5.36 -8.05
N ASP A 109 -5.77 6.63 -8.29
CA ASP A 109 -4.51 7.05 -8.91
C ASP A 109 -3.48 7.55 -7.88
N LEU A 110 -2.19 7.50 -8.24
CA LEU A 110 -1.08 7.96 -7.41
C LEU A 110 -1.19 9.46 -7.10
N ARG A 111 -1.70 10.30 -8.01
CA ARG A 111 -1.91 11.73 -7.77
C ARG A 111 -2.87 11.95 -6.60
N THR A 112 -3.97 11.21 -6.55
CA THR A 112 -4.94 11.27 -5.44
C THR A 112 -4.32 10.77 -4.14
N ARG A 113 -3.53 9.70 -4.20
CA ARG A 113 -2.80 9.16 -3.04
C ARG A 113 -1.81 10.17 -2.47
N LEU A 114 -1.05 10.87 -3.32
CA LEU A 114 -0.04 11.86 -2.90
C LEU A 114 -0.65 13.11 -2.22
N ARG A 115 -1.93 13.39 -2.39
CA ARG A 115 -2.63 14.44 -1.61
C ARG A 115 -2.67 14.13 -0.10
N ARG A 116 -2.52 12.86 0.29
CA ARG A 116 -2.46 12.43 1.70
C ARG A 116 -1.05 12.49 2.28
N GLY A 117 -0.05 12.82 1.47
CA GLY A 117 1.35 12.91 1.82
C GLY A 117 2.25 11.99 0.97
N PRO A 118 3.58 12.14 1.12
CA PRO A 118 4.56 11.34 0.39
C PRO A 118 4.45 9.84 0.75
N LEU A 119 5.01 9.02 -0.11
CA LEU A 119 5.16 7.59 0.13
C LEU A 119 6.45 7.31 0.93
N CYS A 120 6.47 6.20 1.68
CA CYS A 120 7.70 5.76 2.31
C CYS A 120 8.70 5.24 1.24
N PRO A 121 10.01 5.27 1.53
CA PRO A 121 11.03 4.85 0.57
C PRO A 121 10.82 3.45 0.00
N LEU A 122 10.40 2.49 0.81
CA LEU A 122 10.18 1.12 0.37
C LEU A 122 8.99 1.01 -0.59
N GLN A 123 7.90 1.75 -0.36
CA GLN A 123 6.77 1.83 -1.30
C GLN A 123 7.20 2.38 -2.66
N VAL A 124 8.06 3.41 -2.68
CA VAL A 124 8.61 3.96 -3.92
C VAL A 124 9.56 2.99 -4.60
N GLY A 125 10.37 2.25 -3.84
CA GLY A 125 11.20 1.16 -4.37
C GLY A 125 10.37 0.13 -5.12
N TYR A 126 9.28 -0.35 -4.52
CA TYR A 126 8.37 -1.31 -5.17
C TYR A 126 7.67 -0.72 -6.40
N LEU A 127 7.20 0.52 -6.35
CA LEU A 127 6.64 1.19 -7.54
C LEU A 127 7.70 1.34 -8.64
N GLY A 128 8.94 1.69 -8.27
CA GLY A 128 10.06 1.77 -9.19
C GLY A 128 10.33 0.44 -9.90
N TYR A 129 10.32 -0.66 -9.15
CA TYR A 129 10.49 -2.00 -9.68
C TYR A 129 9.31 -2.45 -10.56
N ASP A 130 8.08 -2.37 -10.04
CA ASP A 130 6.89 -2.87 -10.75
C ASP A 130 6.61 -2.06 -12.02
N ILE A 131 6.43 -0.74 -11.91
CA ILE A 131 6.13 0.15 -13.04
C ILE A 131 7.30 0.22 -14.02
N GLY A 132 8.55 0.26 -13.52
CA GLY A 132 9.74 0.22 -14.35
C GLY A 132 9.81 -1.05 -15.19
N GLY A 133 9.48 -2.22 -14.62
CA GLY A 133 9.39 -3.48 -15.36
C GLY A 133 8.27 -3.47 -16.42
N GLY A 134 7.11 -2.91 -16.10
CA GLY A 134 6.03 -2.70 -17.09
C GLY A 134 6.43 -1.78 -18.24
N LEU A 135 7.14 -0.70 -17.92
CA LEU A 135 7.63 0.25 -18.91
C LEU A 135 8.72 -0.35 -19.80
N GLN A 136 9.62 -1.16 -19.22
CA GLN A 136 10.62 -1.91 -19.98
C GLN A 136 9.95 -2.86 -20.98
N TYR A 137 8.95 -3.61 -20.54
CA TYR A 137 8.16 -4.49 -21.41
C TYR A 137 7.51 -3.73 -22.58
N LEU A 138 6.95 -2.53 -22.35
CA LEU A 138 6.42 -1.66 -23.40
C LEU A 138 7.49 -1.27 -24.43
N HIS A 139 8.66 -0.83 -23.94
CA HIS A 139 9.78 -0.43 -24.80
C HIS A 139 10.32 -1.58 -25.65
N GLU A 140 10.44 -2.79 -25.08
CA GLU A 140 10.83 -4.02 -25.80
C GLU A 140 9.81 -4.40 -26.89
N ALA A 141 8.53 -4.10 -26.65
CA ALA A 141 7.47 -4.27 -27.64
C ALA A 141 7.41 -3.15 -28.69
N GLY A 142 8.31 -2.16 -28.63
CA GLY A 142 8.40 -1.04 -29.58
C GLY A 142 7.47 0.14 -29.27
N PHE A 143 6.87 0.18 -28.07
CA PHE A 143 5.99 1.26 -27.66
C PHE A 143 6.68 2.24 -26.72
N VAL A 144 6.40 3.53 -26.88
CA VAL A 144 6.81 4.61 -25.97
C VAL A 144 5.54 5.20 -25.34
N HIS A 145 5.52 5.35 -24.01
CA HIS A 145 4.32 5.80 -23.30
C HIS A 145 4.00 7.28 -23.52
N ARG A 146 5.00 8.15 -23.45
CA ARG A 146 4.96 9.60 -23.71
C ARG A 146 4.14 10.47 -22.74
N ASP A 147 3.35 9.89 -21.87
CA ASP A 147 2.49 10.62 -20.89
C ASP A 147 2.57 9.99 -19.49
N ILE A 148 3.79 9.79 -18.96
CA ILE A 148 3.97 9.25 -17.61
C ILE A 148 3.78 10.37 -16.59
N LYS A 149 2.79 10.19 -15.70
CA LYS A 149 2.41 11.13 -14.63
C LYS A 149 1.69 10.38 -13.51
N PRO A 150 1.58 10.95 -12.28
CA PRO A 150 0.93 10.27 -11.16
C PRO A 150 -0.53 9.89 -11.42
N ALA A 151 -1.24 10.61 -12.29
CA ALA A 151 -2.61 10.27 -12.68
C ALA A 151 -2.74 8.98 -13.50
N ASN A 152 -1.66 8.57 -14.18
CA ASN A 152 -1.60 7.37 -15.01
C ASN A 152 -0.98 6.17 -14.27
N VAL A 153 -0.61 6.32 -12.99
CA VAL A 153 -0.20 5.22 -12.10
C VAL A 153 -1.38 4.90 -11.20
N LEU A 154 -2.04 3.77 -11.48
CA LEU A 154 -3.19 3.28 -10.71
C LEU A 154 -2.70 2.36 -9.61
N LEU A 155 -3.31 2.43 -8.44
CA LEU A 155 -2.93 1.68 -7.25
C LEU A 155 -4.01 0.67 -6.88
N HIS A 156 -3.61 -0.49 -6.34
CA HIS A 156 -4.56 -1.43 -5.74
C HIS A 156 -4.97 -0.96 -4.34
N ALA A 157 -6.22 -1.26 -3.93
CA ALA A 157 -6.86 -0.70 -2.72
C ALA A 157 -6.19 -1.06 -1.38
N ARG A 158 -5.23 -1.95 -1.33
CA ARG A 158 -4.52 -2.33 -0.11
C ARG A 158 -3.44 -1.30 0.27
N GLU A 159 -3.87 -0.11 0.69
CA GLU A 159 -2.98 1.02 1.04
C GLU A 159 -2.06 0.76 2.27
N GLN A 160 -2.38 -0.21 3.11
CA GLN A 160 -1.61 -0.50 4.33
C GLN A 160 -0.43 -1.46 4.09
N ASP A 161 -0.36 -2.07 2.92
CA ASP A 161 0.76 -2.94 2.57
C ASP A 161 2.03 -2.11 2.34
N VAL A 162 3.11 -2.51 2.97
CA VAL A 162 4.47 -1.99 2.70
C VAL A 162 4.80 -2.15 1.22
N ARG A 163 4.27 -3.19 0.57
CA ARG A 163 4.35 -3.42 -0.87
C ARG A 163 3.17 -2.78 -1.59
N LEU A 164 3.27 -1.48 -1.88
CA LEU A 164 2.32 -0.78 -2.72
C LEU A 164 2.40 -1.31 -4.16
N ARG A 165 1.33 -1.90 -4.66
CA ARG A 165 1.24 -2.40 -6.04
C ARG A 165 0.62 -1.34 -6.95
N GLY A 166 1.32 -1.03 -8.04
CA GLY A 166 0.86 -0.08 -9.04
C GLY A 166 0.77 -0.69 -10.43
N LYS A 167 -0.12 -0.12 -11.25
CA LYS A 167 -0.22 -0.41 -12.68
C LYS A 167 -0.16 0.88 -13.48
N LEU A 168 0.59 0.85 -14.59
CA LEU A 168 0.67 1.95 -15.53
C LEU A 168 -0.53 1.86 -16.50
N ALA A 169 -1.26 2.96 -16.61
CA ALA A 169 -2.43 3.10 -17.47
C ALA A 169 -2.17 4.11 -18.59
N ASP A 170 -3.02 4.09 -19.62
CA ASP A 170 -3.03 5.08 -20.71
C ASP A 170 -1.76 5.11 -21.59
N PHE A 171 -1.09 3.97 -21.74
CA PHE A 171 0.12 3.85 -22.55
C PHE A 171 -0.17 3.98 -24.06
N GLY A 172 0.21 5.13 -24.66
CA GLY A 172 0.31 5.38 -26.09
C GLY A 172 -0.98 5.26 -26.93
N ILE A 173 -2.11 4.87 -26.33
CA ILE A 173 -3.36 4.54 -27.06
C ILE A 173 -3.91 5.79 -27.77
N SER A 174 -3.80 6.98 -27.14
CA SER A 174 -4.33 8.22 -27.71
C SER A 174 -3.62 8.63 -29.00
N SER A 175 -2.32 8.40 -29.09
CA SER A 175 -1.54 8.70 -30.32
C SER A 175 -1.77 7.68 -31.43
N LEU A 176 -1.96 6.42 -31.07
CA LEU A 176 -2.24 5.32 -32.02
C LEU A 176 -3.60 5.50 -32.68
N ILE A 177 -4.64 5.89 -31.93
CA ILE A 177 -5.99 6.09 -32.50
C ILE A 177 -6.16 7.49 -33.12
N GLY A 178 -5.06 8.22 -33.44
CA GLY A 178 -5.11 9.53 -34.11
C GLY A 178 -5.76 10.66 -33.30
N VAL A 179 -5.97 10.46 -32.00
CA VAL A 179 -6.51 11.46 -31.07
C VAL A 179 -5.35 12.22 -30.46
N GLU A 180 -4.80 13.19 -31.20
CA GLU A 180 -3.77 14.09 -30.64
C GLU A 180 -4.33 14.83 -29.41
N GLU A 181 -3.72 14.66 -28.27
CA GLU A 181 -4.04 15.40 -27.04
C GLU A 181 -3.48 16.82 -27.07
N HIS A 182 -3.96 17.65 -28.00
CA HIS A 182 -3.68 19.09 -28.03
C HIS A 182 -4.89 19.83 -27.45
N GLY A 183 -4.84 20.23 -26.19
CA GLY A 183 -5.84 21.14 -25.61
C GLY A 183 -6.13 20.91 -24.14
N ASP A 184 -6.21 21.98 -23.35
CA ASP A 184 -6.75 22.20 -21.98
C ASP A 184 -6.28 21.31 -20.79
N ALA A 185 -5.74 20.12 -20.99
CA ALA A 185 -5.09 19.33 -19.95
C ALA A 185 -3.61 19.70 -19.71
N VAL A 186 -3.15 20.78 -20.33
CA VAL A 186 -1.73 21.17 -20.44
C VAL A 186 -1.08 21.43 -19.10
N THR A 187 -1.82 21.97 -18.11
CA THR A 187 -1.22 22.41 -16.84
C THR A 187 -0.72 21.28 -15.96
N GLY A 188 -1.38 20.13 -15.94
CA GLY A 188 -1.01 18.99 -15.09
C GLY A 188 0.03 18.06 -15.73
N THR A 189 0.03 17.90 -17.04
CA THR A 189 0.96 17.03 -17.78
C THR A 189 2.32 17.69 -17.95
N ALA A 190 2.36 19.02 -18.13
CA ALA A 190 3.60 19.78 -18.32
C ALA A 190 4.63 19.60 -17.21
N ALA A 191 4.21 19.27 -16.00
CA ALA A 191 5.11 19.06 -14.85
C ALA A 191 6.04 17.85 -15.02
N TYR A 192 5.70 16.88 -15.87
CA TYR A 192 6.44 15.62 -16.03
C TYR A 192 7.06 15.44 -17.43
N LEU A 193 6.91 16.37 -18.33
CA LEU A 193 7.55 16.31 -19.65
C LEU A 193 9.06 16.16 -19.52
N SER A 194 9.69 15.39 -20.42
CA SER A 194 11.14 15.35 -20.54
C SER A 194 11.69 16.64 -21.16
N PRO A 195 13.00 16.95 -21.02
CA PRO A 195 13.62 18.09 -21.67
C PRO A 195 13.40 18.12 -23.18
N GLU A 196 13.56 16.98 -23.86
CA GLU A 196 13.34 16.84 -25.29
C GLU A 196 11.88 17.10 -25.69
N GLN A 197 10.90 16.62 -24.90
CA GLN A 197 9.48 16.95 -25.13
C GLN A 197 9.21 18.44 -24.91
N ALA A 198 9.82 19.06 -23.90
CA ALA A 198 9.69 20.50 -23.66
C ALA A 198 10.34 21.33 -24.77
N ALA A 199 11.37 20.80 -25.43
CA ALA A 199 12.02 21.41 -26.59
C ALA A 199 11.25 21.17 -27.91
N GLY A 200 10.20 20.34 -27.90
CA GLY A 200 9.46 19.97 -29.13
C GLY A 200 10.18 18.91 -29.97
N GLU A 201 11.17 18.23 -29.40
CA GLU A 201 11.86 17.10 -30.03
C GLU A 201 11.08 15.79 -29.92
N GLU A 202 11.48 14.80 -30.69
CA GLU A 202 10.86 13.48 -30.67
C GLU A 202 11.13 12.77 -29.33
N ALA A 203 10.05 12.33 -28.67
CA ALA A 203 10.09 11.55 -27.45
C ALA A 203 10.42 10.09 -27.74
N GLY A 204 11.44 9.55 -27.05
CA GLY A 204 11.86 8.16 -27.08
C GLY A 204 11.65 7.44 -25.74
N PRO A 205 12.13 6.18 -25.62
CA PRO A 205 12.15 5.46 -24.35
C PRO A 205 12.82 6.22 -23.21
N GLU A 206 13.87 6.98 -23.49
CA GLU A 206 14.59 7.79 -22.50
C GLU A 206 13.72 8.92 -21.94
N SER A 207 12.75 9.41 -22.71
CA SER A 207 11.77 10.41 -22.24
C SER A 207 10.87 9.84 -21.15
N ASP A 208 10.43 8.59 -21.33
CA ASP A 208 9.64 7.87 -20.32
C ASP A 208 10.46 7.63 -19.04
N VAL A 209 11.74 7.26 -19.16
CA VAL A 209 12.64 7.09 -18.01
C VAL A 209 12.72 8.37 -17.18
N TYR A 210 12.87 9.53 -17.86
CA TYR A 210 12.92 10.82 -17.18
C TYR A 210 11.60 11.16 -16.47
N SER A 211 10.49 11.06 -17.19
CA SER A 211 9.15 11.35 -16.64
C SER A 211 8.82 10.44 -15.45
N PHE A 212 9.17 9.17 -15.55
CA PHE A 212 9.01 8.22 -14.46
C PHE A 212 9.89 8.56 -13.25
N GLY A 213 11.14 8.97 -13.47
CA GLY A 213 12.02 9.48 -12.41
C GLY A 213 11.41 10.68 -11.66
N LEU A 214 10.77 11.63 -12.38
CA LEU A 214 10.07 12.77 -11.77
C LEU A 214 8.85 12.31 -10.93
N VAL A 215 8.08 11.33 -11.40
CA VAL A 215 6.94 10.76 -10.67
C VAL A 215 7.40 10.12 -9.35
N LEU A 216 8.48 9.34 -9.37
CA LEU A 216 9.04 8.71 -8.18
C LEU A 216 9.66 9.72 -7.21
N LEU A 217 10.31 10.77 -7.74
CA LEU A 217 10.85 11.86 -6.92
C LEU A 217 9.73 12.62 -6.20
N GLU A 218 8.63 12.93 -6.88
CA GLU A 218 7.44 13.51 -6.25
C GLU A 218 6.81 12.56 -5.22
N ALA A 219 6.74 11.26 -5.53
CA ALA A 219 6.21 10.27 -4.61
C ALA A 219 6.98 10.22 -3.28
N LEU A 220 8.31 10.40 -3.31
CA LEU A 220 9.16 10.45 -2.12
C LEU A 220 9.10 11.80 -1.38
N THR A 221 9.00 12.90 -2.11
CA THR A 221 9.15 14.24 -1.53
C THR A 221 7.82 14.93 -1.26
N GLY A 222 6.73 14.46 -1.89
CA GLY A 222 5.44 15.15 -1.90
C GLY A 222 5.45 16.47 -2.69
N ARG A 223 6.48 16.72 -3.51
CA ARG A 223 6.69 17.99 -4.23
C ARG A 223 7.03 17.75 -5.68
N VAL A 224 6.36 18.49 -6.56
CA VAL A 224 6.70 18.52 -7.98
C VAL A 224 8.12 19.08 -8.17
N ALA A 225 8.93 18.41 -8.98
CA ALA A 225 10.35 18.73 -9.16
C ALA A 225 10.57 20.12 -9.81
N PHE A 226 9.70 20.51 -10.76
CA PHE A 226 9.72 21.81 -11.43
C PHE A 226 8.37 22.51 -11.24
N PRO A 227 8.18 23.19 -10.09
CA PRO A 227 6.93 23.91 -9.81
C PRO A 227 6.81 25.17 -10.66
N GLY A 228 5.57 25.61 -10.91
CA GLY A 228 5.26 26.82 -11.66
C GLY A 228 4.24 26.59 -12.76
N ASP A 229 4.06 27.59 -13.62
CA ASP A 229 3.27 27.45 -14.84
C ASP A 229 3.97 26.58 -15.89
N VAL A 230 3.27 26.27 -16.98
CA VAL A 230 3.77 25.39 -18.05
C VAL A 230 5.10 25.89 -18.62
N VAL A 231 5.21 27.19 -18.87
CA VAL A 231 6.40 27.79 -19.49
C VAL A 231 7.59 27.80 -18.53
N THR A 232 7.37 28.24 -17.31
CA THR A 232 8.39 28.26 -16.24
C THR A 232 8.92 26.84 -15.95
N SER A 233 8.03 25.88 -15.84
CA SER A 233 8.38 24.47 -15.61
C SER A 233 9.17 23.88 -16.81
N ALA A 234 8.75 24.19 -18.06
CA ALA A 234 9.45 23.74 -19.26
C ALA A 234 10.87 24.34 -19.36
N LEU A 235 11.03 25.66 -19.16
CA LEU A 235 12.31 26.32 -19.21
C LEU A 235 13.28 25.80 -18.13
N ALA A 236 12.79 25.58 -16.90
CA ALA A 236 13.64 25.12 -15.81
C ALA A 236 14.28 23.75 -16.09
N ARG A 237 13.55 22.82 -16.73
CA ARG A 237 14.09 21.49 -17.09
C ARG A 237 15.04 21.50 -18.29
N LEU A 238 14.94 22.52 -19.16
CA LEU A 238 15.91 22.74 -20.23
C LEU A 238 17.22 23.30 -19.70
N ASP A 239 17.19 23.97 -18.53
CA ASP A 239 18.35 24.61 -17.92
C ASP A 239 19.12 23.70 -16.96
N ARG A 240 18.42 22.90 -16.12
CA ARG A 240 19.05 22.12 -15.06
C ARG A 240 18.36 20.79 -14.80
N ASP A 241 19.11 19.87 -14.15
CA ASP A 241 18.56 18.64 -13.57
C ASP A 241 17.63 18.97 -12.37
N PRO A 242 16.66 18.11 -12.02
CA PRO A 242 15.87 18.29 -10.82
C PRO A 242 16.71 18.14 -9.55
N VAL A 243 16.31 18.81 -8.48
CA VAL A 243 16.97 18.68 -7.19
C VAL A 243 16.48 17.40 -6.51
N VAL A 244 17.39 16.45 -6.32
CA VAL A 244 17.16 15.23 -5.54
C VAL A 244 17.73 15.46 -4.13
N PRO A 245 16.91 15.52 -3.06
CA PRO A 245 17.37 15.80 -1.71
C PRO A 245 18.37 14.77 -1.19
N ASP A 246 19.41 15.22 -0.49
CA ASP A 246 20.41 14.34 0.13
C ASP A 246 19.87 13.60 1.37
N SER A 247 18.70 14.00 1.87
CA SER A 247 17.99 13.31 2.95
C SER A 247 17.31 12.00 2.53
N LEU A 248 17.23 11.73 1.23
CA LEU A 248 16.67 10.47 0.71
C LEU A 248 17.68 9.31 0.91
N PRO A 249 17.21 8.05 0.98
CA PRO A 249 18.09 6.90 0.98
C PRO A 249 19.08 6.95 -0.19
N PRO A 250 20.38 6.78 0.05
CA PRO A 250 21.42 6.98 -0.97
C PRO A 250 21.21 6.20 -2.28
N ALA A 251 20.73 4.95 -2.17
CA ALA A 251 20.44 4.11 -3.33
C ALA A 251 19.31 4.71 -4.19
N LEU A 252 18.20 5.15 -3.57
CA LEU A 252 17.11 5.82 -4.28
C LEU A 252 17.53 7.17 -4.86
N ALA A 253 18.29 7.96 -4.12
CA ALA A 253 18.80 9.24 -4.62
C ALA A 253 19.70 9.03 -5.85
N THR A 254 20.54 7.99 -5.86
CA THR A 254 21.42 7.65 -6.98
C THR A 254 20.65 7.29 -8.23
N VAL A 255 19.69 6.36 -8.13
CA VAL A 255 18.90 5.95 -9.31
C VAL A 255 18.04 7.09 -9.84
N LEU A 256 17.42 7.89 -8.96
CA LEU A 256 16.62 9.04 -9.40
C LEU A 256 17.43 10.11 -10.09
N ARG A 257 18.65 10.45 -9.60
CA ARG A 257 19.56 11.37 -10.30
C ARG A 257 19.95 10.82 -11.67
N ALA A 258 20.19 9.51 -11.80
CA ALA A 258 20.56 8.88 -13.06
C ALA A 258 19.39 8.83 -14.06
N MET A 259 18.15 8.64 -13.59
CA MET A 259 16.94 8.65 -14.43
C MET A 259 16.61 10.06 -14.94
N THR A 260 16.85 11.09 -14.12
CA THR A 260 16.42 12.47 -14.38
C THR A 260 17.51 13.38 -14.94
N ARG A 261 18.54 12.81 -15.57
CA ARG A 261 19.54 13.59 -16.31
C ARG A 261 18.89 14.37 -17.45
N ARG A 262 19.28 15.65 -17.58
CA ARG A 262 18.81 16.50 -18.66
C ARG A 262 19.22 15.94 -20.03
N ASP A 263 20.50 15.58 -20.18
CA ASP A 263 20.96 14.90 -21.39
C ASP A 263 20.46 13.46 -21.42
N ARG A 264 19.62 13.13 -22.41
CA ARG A 264 19.05 11.80 -22.57
C ARG A 264 20.09 10.68 -22.74
N ARG A 265 21.30 11.02 -23.24
CA ARG A 265 22.39 10.05 -23.44
C ARG A 265 23.08 9.66 -22.14
N GLU A 266 22.98 10.51 -21.11
CA GLU A 266 23.53 10.27 -19.76
C GLU A 266 22.53 9.57 -18.83
N ARG A 267 21.29 9.35 -19.28
CA ARG A 267 20.28 8.66 -18.48
C ARG A 267 20.61 7.18 -18.37
N ILE A 268 20.35 6.65 -17.19
CA ILE A 268 20.48 5.22 -16.92
C ILE A 268 19.56 4.40 -17.83
N ALA A 269 20.03 3.24 -18.27
CA ALA A 269 19.15 2.28 -18.96
C ALA A 269 18.04 1.81 -17.98
N LEU A 270 16.81 1.70 -18.49
CA LEU A 270 15.66 1.36 -17.65
C LEU A 270 15.84 0.01 -16.92
N ALA A 271 16.43 -0.99 -17.58
CA ALA A 271 16.72 -2.28 -16.97
C ALA A 271 17.67 -2.17 -15.77
N ASP A 272 18.65 -1.27 -15.82
CA ASP A 272 19.58 -1.04 -14.71
C ASP A 272 18.87 -0.29 -13.56
N ALA A 273 17.99 0.67 -13.87
CA ALA A 273 17.18 1.35 -12.86
C ALA A 273 16.23 0.37 -12.14
N VAL A 274 15.57 -0.50 -12.88
CA VAL A 274 14.68 -1.55 -12.33
C VAL A 274 15.44 -2.45 -11.37
N ARG A 275 16.66 -2.86 -11.76
CA ARG A 275 17.53 -3.67 -10.89
C ARG A 275 17.91 -2.93 -9.61
N MET A 276 18.30 -1.67 -9.71
CA MET A 276 18.64 -0.85 -8.52
C MET A 276 17.46 -0.67 -7.57
N PHE A 277 16.22 -0.55 -8.08
CA PHE A 277 15.03 -0.55 -7.23
C PHE A 277 14.80 -1.88 -6.54
N LEU A 278 15.00 -3.00 -7.24
CA LEU A 278 14.91 -4.34 -6.65
C LEU A 278 15.96 -4.53 -5.55
N ASP A 279 17.22 -4.20 -5.82
CA ASP A 279 18.32 -4.30 -4.87
C ASP A 279 18.02 -3.47 -3.61
N PHE A 280 17.54 -2.24 -3.77
CA PHE A 280 17.11 -1.41 -2.64
C PHE A 280 16.00 -2.07 -1.82
N CYS A 281 14.97 -2.65 -2.45
CA CYS A 281 13.89 -3.33 -1.74
C CYS A 281 14.40 -4.55 -0.96
N VAL A 282 15.30 -5.34 -1.55
CA VAL A 282 15.90 -6.52 -0.91
C VAL A 282 16.74 -6.10 0.29
N ASP A 283 17.63 -5.11 0.12
CA ASP A 283 18.50 -4.62 1.19
C ASP A 283 17.70 -4.04 2.36
N ASP A 284 16.62 -3.29 2.08
CA ASP A 284 15.77 -2.71 3.12
C ASP A 284 14.99 -3.80 3.89
N LEU A 285 14.49 -4.83 3.18
CA LEU A 285 13.86 -5.99 3.83
C LEU A 285 14.84 -6.76 4.71
N VAL A 286 16.07 -7.00 4.24
CA VAL A 286 17.12 -7.65 5.03
C VAL A 286 17.45 -6.82 6.28
N ARG A 287 17.55 -5.50 6.14
CA ARG A 287 17.81 -4.58 7.25
C ARG A 287 16.68 -4.59 8.28
N ILE A 288 15.41 -4.53 7.84
CA ILE A 288 14.23 -4.60 8.72
C ILE A 288 14.23 -5.93 9.45
N ARG A 289 14.39 -7.05 8.74
CA ARG A 289 14.42 -8.39 9.34
C ARG A 289 15.57 -8.55 10.34
N GLY A 290 16.76 -8.02 10.01
CA GLY A 290 17.90 -8.03 10.92
C GLY A 290 17.64 -7.22 12.20
N ALA A 291 17.01 -6.07 12.08
CA ALA A 291 16.62 -5.25 13.24
C ALA A 291 15.56 -5.95 14.11
N GLU A 292 14.57 -6.60 13.49
CA GLU A 292 13.55 -7.39 14.20
C GLU A 292 14.20 -8.56 14.97
N LEU A 293 15.11 -9.29 14.36
CA LEU A 293 15.83 -10.41 15.00
C LEU A 293 16.72 -9.93 16.16
N ALA A 294 17.40 -8.80 16.00
CA ALA A 294 18.20 -8.21 17.06
C ALA A 294 17.33 -7.78 18.25
N SER A 295 16.23 -7.08 17.98
CA SER A 295 15.27 -6.67 19.01
C SER A 295 14.64 -7.87 19.73
N GLU A 296 14.36 -8.94 19.01
CA GLU A 296 13.84 -10.18 19.59
C GLU A 296 14.88 -10.88 20.49
N ALA A 297 16.14 -10.93 20.06
CA ALA A 297 17.22 -11.48 20.90
C ALA A 297 17.39 -10.69 22.21
N GLU A 298 17.32 -9.35 22.14
CA GLU A 298 17.36 -8.47 23.32
C GLU A 298 16.15 -8.70 24.24
N ARG A 299 14.96 -8.89 23.67
CA ARG A 299 13.75 -9.22 24.42
C ARG A 299 13.86 -10.56 25.16
N VAL A 300 14.33 -11.61 24.47
CA VAL A 300 14.53 -12.95 25.07
C VAL A 300 15.57 -12.90 26.17
N GLU A 301 16.66 -12.14 25.98
CA GLU A 301 17.66 -11.89 27.01
C GLU A 301 17.03 -11.19 28.24
N ALA A 302 16.16 -10.22 28.00
CA ALA A 302 15.40 -9.54 29.05
C ALA A 302 14.52 -10.53 29.84
N VAL A 303 13.82 -11.46 29.16
CA VAL A 303 13.04 -12.53 29.85
C VAL A 303 13.95 -13.37 30.73
N ARG A 304 15.08 -13.84 30.20
CA ARG A 304 16.05 -14.70 30.94
C ARG A 304 16.62 -14.04 32.19
N ARG A 305 16.80 -12.71 32.16
CA ARG A 305 17.29 -11.93 33.33
C ARG A 305 16.43 -12.11 34.59
N TYR A 306 15.11 -12.25 34.43
CA TYR A 306 14.19 -12.38 35.57
C TYR A 306 14.12 -13.80 36.14
N ASP A 307 14.61 -14.81 35.40
CA ASP A 307 14.66 -16.22 35.83
C ASP A 307 13.30 -16.68 36.41
N VAL A 308 12.23 -16.36 35.69
CA VAL A 308 10.85 -16.60 36.11
C VAL A 308 10.24 -17.84 35.42
N LEU A 309 10.81 -18.22 34.24
CA LEU A 309 10.33 -19.37 33.49
C LEU A 309 10.56 -20.68 34.25
N ASP A 310 9.65 -21.62 34.09
CA ASP A 310 9.69 -22.97 34.68
C ASP A 310 9.82 -22.98 36.21
N THR A 311 9.54 -21.87 36.85
CA THR A 311 9.52 -21.80 38.32
C THR A 311 8.18 -22.30 38.89
N PRO A 312 8.16 -22.83 40.14
CA PRO A 312 6.92 -23.23 40.78
C PRO A 312 5.88 -22.13 40.86
N PRO A 313 4.59 -22.45 40.98
CA PRO A 313 3.55 -21.46 41.32
C PRO A 313 3.93 -20.64 42.57
N GLU A 314 3.64 -19.37 42.53
CA GLU A 314 3.94 -18.44 43.63
C GLU A 314 2.72 -17.63 44.01
N GLU A 315 2.39 -17.64 45.32
CA GLU A 315 1.20 -17.01 45.89
C GLU A 315 1.07 -15.52 45.46
N ALA A 316 2.18 -14.78 45.44
CA ALA A 316 2.17 -13.37 45.04
C ALA A 316 1.63 -13.11 43.62
N PHE A 317 1.92 -13.99 42.66
CA PHE A 317 1.41 -13.84 41.29
C PHE A 317 0.00 -14.40 41.14
N ASP A 318 -0.34 -15.45 41.92
CA ASP A 318 -1.67 -16.02 41.94
C ASP A 318 -2.67 -15.05 42.60
N GLU A 319 -2.27 -14.33 43.63
CA GLU A 319 -3.06 -13.23 44.21
C GLU A 319 -3.32 -12.10 43.21
N VAL A 320 -2.32 -11.71 42.42
CA VAL A 320 -2.51 -10.66 41.38
C VAL A 320 -3.52 -11.10 40.34
N THR A 321 -3.42 -12.32 39.81
CA THR A 321 -4.36 -12.80 38.79
C THR A 321 -5.78 -12.99 39.38
N ASP A 322 -5.91 -13.40 40.62
CA ASP A 322 -7.21 -13.48 41.29
C ASP A 322 -7.81 -12.08 41.55
N LEU A 323 -7.01 -11.12 41.96
CA LEU A 323 -7.43 -9.72 42.11
C LEU A 323 -7.87 -9.11 40.78
N VAL A 324 -7.12 -9.32 39.70
CA VAL A 324 -7.52 -8.89 38.34
C VAL A 324 -8.89 -9.44 37.99
N ARG A 325 -9.08 -10.74 38.17
CA ARG A 325 -10.33 -11.44 37.88
C ARG A 325 -11.50 -10.84 38.66
N ARG A 326 -11.32 -10.61 39.97
CA ARG A 326 -12.38 -10.06 40.82
C ARG A 326 -12.64 -8.58 40.54
N THR A 327 -11.59 -7.77 40.32
CA THR A 327 -11.75 -6.34 40.14
C THR A 327 -12.43 -6.01 38.80
N LEU A 328 -12.09 -6.76 37.74
CA LEU A 328 -12.68 -6.59 36.43
C LEU A 328 -13.95 -7.41 36.23
N ASP A 329 -14.35 -8.23 37.22
CA ASP A 329 -15.48 -9.19 37.14
C ASP A 329 -15.39 -10.06 35.90
N LEU A 330 -14.25 -10.76 35.74
CA LEU A 330 -13.93 -11.63 34.60
C LEU A 330 -13.62 -13.05 35.06
N PRO A 331 -14.04 -14.11 34.33
CA PRO A 331 -13.80 -15.49 34.71
C PRO A 331 -12.34 -15.95 34.52
N ILE A 332 -11.54 -15.25 33.71
CA ILE A 332 -10.22 -15.69 33.30
C ILE A 332 -9.19 -14.56 33.50
N ALA A 333 -8.06 -14.89 34.12
CA ALA A 333 -6.89 -14.03 34.17
C ALA A 333 -5.60 -14.85 34.07
N MET A 334 -4.60 -14.34 33.33
CA MET A 334 -3.32 -15.02 33.11
C MET A 334 -2.18 -14.02 33.19
N LEU A 335 -1.08 -14.45 33.80
CA LEU A 335 0.22 -13.79 33.74
C LEU A 335 1.10 -14.59 32.80
N ALA A 336 1.20 -14.16 31.55
CA ALA A 336 1.97 -14.82 30.49
C ALA A 336 3.36 -14.18 30.35
N VAL A 337 4.41 -15.00 30.35
CA VAL A 337 5.78 -14.64 30.00
C VAL A 337 6.11 -15.30 28.67
N VAL A 338 6.57 -14.52 27.68
CA VAL A 338 6.80 -14.98 26.32
C VAL A 338 8.27 -15.23 26.06
N ASP A 339 8.64 -16.49 25.95
CA ASP A 339 9.99 -16.96 25.62
C ASP A 339 10.23 -17.01 24.11
N GLU A 340 11.29 -17.66 23.68
CA GLU A 340 11.67 -17.83 22.29
C GLU A 340 10.64 -18.66 21.48
N ASP A 341 10.11 -19.72 22.08
CA ASP A 341 9.25 -20.73 21.43
C ASP A 341 7.86 -20.90 22.05
N ARG A 342 7.57 -20.25 23.17
CA ARG A 342 6.33 -20.42 23.93
C ARG A 342 5.89 -19.18 24.70
N ALA A 343 4.61 -19.11 25.03
CA ALA A 343 4.06 -18.28 26.09
C ALA A 343 3.78 -19.16 27.32
N TRP A 344 4.54 -18.95 28.36
CA TRP A 344 4.44 -19.69 29.62
C TRP A 344 3.65 -18.90 30.66
N PHE A 345 2.70 -19.55 31.33
CA PHE A 345 1.83 -18.88 32.29
C PHE A 345 2.37 -19.02 33.71
N LYS A 346 2.99 -17.95 34.21
CA LYS A 346 3.48 -17.88 35.60
C LYS A 346 2.35 -18.03 36.61
N SER A 347 1.21 -17.43 36.30
CA SER A 347 -0.04 -17.61 37.05
C SER A 347 -1.22 -17.64 36.07
N ARG A 348 -2.21 -18.45 36.38
CA ARG A 348 -3.39 -18.62 35.54
C ARG A 348 -4.63 -18.97 36.34
N GLN A 349 -5.74 -18.33 36.01
CA GLN A 349 -7.06 -18.58 36.55
C GLN A 349 -8.01 -18.82 35.36
N GLY A 350 -8.74 -19.93 35.37
CA GLY A 350 -9.76 -20.23 34.39
C GLY A 350 -9.25 -20.81 33.04
N VAL A 351 -7.96 -21.18 32.93
CA VAL A 351 -7.39 -21.85 31.76
C VAL A 351 -6.70 -23.16 32.16
N PRO A 352 -6.84 -24.23 31.34
CA PRO A 352 -6.34 -25.56 31.69
C PRO A 352 -4.83 -25.72 31.39
N LEU A 353 -4.30 -25.11 30.36
CA LEU A 353 -2.94 -25.31 29.88
C LEU A 353 -1.95 -24.39 30.62
N PRO A 354 -0.75 -24.90 30.98
CA PRO A 354 0.31 -24.09 31.62
C PRO A 354 1.09 -23.21 30.65
N GLU A 355 1.03 -23.50 29.37
CA GLU A 355 1.75 -22.80 28.32
C GLU A 355 1.07 -23.00 26.96
N LEU A 356 1.41 -22.18 25.98
CA LEU A 356 1.02 -22.30 24.58
C LEU A 356 2.27 -22.12 23.68
N PRO A 357 2.34 -22.81 22.54
CA PRO A 357 3.32 -22.52 21.50
C PRO A 357 3.28 -21.02 21.11
N ARG A 358 4.43 -20.42 20.93
CA ARG A 358 4.54 -18.99 20.60
C ARG A 358 3.78 -18.62 19.33
N GLU A 359 3.82 -19.47 18.30
CA GLU A 359 3.10 -19.28 17.04
C GLU A 359 1.62 -18.96 17.24
N LEU A 360 1.00 -19.51 18.28
CA LEU A 360 -0.40 -19.23 18.62
C LEU A 360 -0.60 -17.88 19.32
N THR A 361 0.46 -17.27 19.82
CA THR A 361 0.41 -15.99 20.54
C THR A 361 0.93 -14.81 19.72
N ASP A 362 1.66 -15.06 18.62
CA ASP A 362 2.28 -14.04 17.78
C ASP A 362 1.27 -13.08 17.16
N GLU A 363 0.08 -13.56 16.80
CA GLU A 363 -0.98 -12.70 16.27
C GLU A 363 -1.48 -11.68 17.29
N PHE A 364 -1.52 -12.05 18.56
CA PHE A 364 -1.83 -11.13 19.66
C PHE A 364 -0.66 -10.18 19.92
N ALA A 365 0.58 -10.64 19.79
CA ALA A 365 1.79 -9.84 19.97
C ALA A 365 1.97 -8.82 18.84
N ALA A 366 1.73 -9.22 17.59
CA ALA A 366 1.87 -8.36 16.40
C ALA A 366 0.92 -7.15 16.41
N ARG A 367 -0.27 -7.27 17.04
CA ARG A 367 -1.28 -6.21 17.07
C ARG A 367 -0.90 -4.99 17.90
N ALA A 368 -0.09 -5.14 18.94
CA ALA A 368 0.06 -4.08 19.93
C ALA A 368 1.49 -3.76 20.32
N GLY A 369 2.50 -4.49 19.87
CA GLY A 369 3.87 -4.26 20.31
C GLY A 369 3.96 -4.11 21.85
N SER A 370 4.32 -2.92 22.33
CA SER A 370 4.38 -2.59 23.76
C SER A 370 3.11 -1.91 24.31
N ALA A 371 2.00 -1.84 23.56
CA ALA A 371 0.77 -1.20 23.99
C ALA A 371 -0.23 -2.19 24.62
N THR A 372 -1.16 -1.66 25.43
CA THR A 372 -2.35 -2.38 25.89
C THR A 372 -3.36 -2.48 24.77
N TRP A 373 -4.03 -3.62 24.64
CA TRP A 373 -5.08 -3.82 23.65
C TRP A 373 -6.32 -4.51 24.25
N ALA A 374 -7.48 -4.24 23.62
CA ALA A 374 -8.76 -4.83 23.94
C ALA A 374 -9.42 -5.39 22.69
N ILE A 375 -10.02 -6.58 22.78
CA ILE A 375 -10.81 -7.20 21.71
C ILE A 375 -12.20 -7.51 22.29
N PRO A 376 -13.24 -6.80 21.83
CA PRO A 376 -14.61 -6.98 22.34
C PRO A 376 -15.24 -8.34 21.97
N ASP A 377 -14.94 -8.87 20.80
CA ASP A 377 -15.31 -10.22 20.36
C ASP A 377 -14.23 -10.84 19.47
N VAL A 378 -13.48 -11.80 20.00
CA VAL A 378 -12.38 -12.47 19.27
C VAL A 378 -12.86 -13.29 18.07
N ARG A 379 -14.16 -13.62 17.96
CA ARG A 379 -14.71 -14.32 16.79
C ARG A 379 -14.89 -13.43 15.57
N GLU A 380 -14.90 -12.12 15.74
CA GLU A 380 -14.89 -11.16 14.65
C GLU A 380 -13.53 -11.07 13.96
N GLU A 381 -12.47 -11.60 14.61
CA GLU A 381 -11.12 -11.66 14.11
C GLU A 381 -10.87 -12.99 13.38
N PRO A 382 -10.76 -13.01 12.06
CA PRO A 382 -10.61 -14.24 11.28
C PRO A 382 -9.38 -15.07 11.65
N SER A 383 -8.26 -14.41 11.97
CA SER A 383 -6.99 -15.03 12.33
C SER A 383 -7.01 -15.76 13.68
N LEU A 384 -7.88 -15.35 14.60
CA LEU A 384 -7.97 -15.92 15.94
C LEU A 384 -8.97 -17.09 16.06
N ARG A 385 -9.76 -17.37 15.04
CA ARG A 385 -10.86 -18.38 15.10
C ARG A 385 -10.40 -19.79 15.42
N GLU A 386 -9.19 -20.16 15.00
CA GLU A 386 -8.61 -21.49 15.22
C GLU A 386 -7.76 -21.58 16.49
N HIS A 387 -7.62 -20.47 17.24
CA HIS A 387 -6.86 -20.48 18.48
C HIS A 387 -7.46 -21.43 19.53
N PRO A 388 -6.65 -22.28 20.21
CA PRO A 388 -7.13 -23.35 21.12
C PRO A 388 -8.10 -22.88 22.20
N PHE A 389 -7.87 -21.68 22.78
CA PHE A 389 -8.74 -21.14 23.83
C PHE A 389 -10.00 -20.43 23.30
N ILE A 390 -10.14 -20.29 21.99
CA ILE A 390 -11.29 -19.68 21.30
C ILE A 390 -12.16 -20.76 20.67
N ALA A 391 -11.55 -21.71 19.98
CA ALA A 391 -12.23 -22.86 19.37
C ALA A 391 -12.60 -23.95 20.39
N GLY A 392 -11.83 -24.07 21.49
CA GLY A 392 -11.99 -25.02 22.57
C GLY A 392 -12.10 -24.33 23.93
N GLU A 393 -12.16 -25.15 25.00
CA GLU A 393 -12.22 -24.63 26.37
C GLU A 393 -11.03 -23.72 26.70
N PRO A 394 -11.28 -22.55 27.31
CA PRO A 394 -12.52 -22.08 27.93
C PRO A 394 -13.49 -21.29 27.03
N PHE A 395 -13.32 -21.30 25.71
CA PHE A 395 -14.17 -20.62 24.72
C PHE A 395 -14.18 -19.10 24.88
N ILE A 396 -12.99 -18.48 24.95
CA ILE A 396 -12.81 -17.02 25.10
C ILE A 396 -13.56 -16.29 24.00
N ARG A 397 -14.24 -15.21 24.39
CA ARG A 397 -15.01 -14.33 23.50
C ARG A 397 -14.49 -12.89 23.49
N SER A 398 -13.98 -12.41 24.62
CA SER A 398 -13.38 -11.07 24.70
C SER A 398 -12.09 -11.11 25.52
N ALA A 399 -11.17 -10.21 25.23
CA ALA A 399 -9.87 -10.17 25.89
C ALA A 399 -9.33 -8.75 26.04
N LEU A 400 -8.69 -8.48 27.18
CA LEU A 400 -7.94 -7.28 27.48
C LEU A 400 -6.55 -7.71 27.92
N ALA A 401 -5.47 -7.09 27.38
CA ALA A 401 -4.10 -7.49 27.69
C ALA A 401 -3.18 -6.26 27.83
N ALA A 402 -2.50 -6.17 28.96
CA ALA A 402 -1.51 -5.15 29.28
C ALA A 402 -0.08 -5.72 29.22
N PRO A 403 0.89 -5.02 28.64
CA PRO A 403 2.25 -5.51 28.50
C PRO A 403 3.00 -5.48 29.84
N LEU A 404 3.92 -6.43 30.03
CA LEU A 404 4.90 -6.45 31.10
C LEU A 404 6.18 -5.79 30.60
N LEU A 405 6.32 -4.50 30.87
CA LEU A 405 7.43 -3.68 30.39
C LEU A 405 8.56 -3.62 31.42
N THR A 406 9.76 -4.00 31.01
CA THR A 406 10.98 -3.84 31.81
C THR A 406 11.39 -2.37 31.88
N HIS A 407 12.28 -2.01 32.81
CA HIS A 407 12.81 -0.64 32.96
C HIS A 407 13.57 -0.15 31.72
N ASP A 408 14.12 -1.04 30.89
CA ASP A 408 14.81 -0.78 29.63
C ASP A 408 13.88 -0.90 28.39
N GLY A 409 12.55 -1.04 28.61
CA GLY A 409 11.53 -0.90 27.58
C GLY A 409 11.18 -2.18 26.82
N HIS A 410 11.72 -3.35 27.17
CA HIS A 410 11.35 -4.61 26.55
C HIS A 410 10.03 -5.16 27.11
N SER A 411 9.16 -5.66 26.23
CA SER A 411 7.96 -6.38 26.65
C SER A 411 8.27 -7.88 26.81
N ILE A 412 8.34 -8.33 28.06
CA ILE A 412 8.68 -9.73 28.39
C ILE A 412 7.46 -10.65 28.44
N GLY A 413 6.27 -10.10 28.34
CA GLY A 413 5.02 -10.86 28.45
C GLY A 413 3.81 -9.94 28.60
N ARG A 414 2.70 -10.51 29.06
CA ARG A 414 1.43 -9.78 29.25
C ARG A 414 0.66 -10.27 30.47
N LEU A 415 -0.03 -9.34 31.12
CA LEU A 415 -1.12 -9.63 32.02
C LEU A 415 -2.41 -9.58 31.20
N ILE A 416 -3.17 -10.68 31.19
CA ILE A 416 -4.30 -10.91 30.29
C ILE A 416 -5.54 -11.20 31.13
N ALA A 417 -6.67 -10.56 30.80
CA ALA A 417 -7.97 -10.78 31.39
C ALA A 417 -8.99 -11.07 30.29
N CYS A 418 -9.79 -12.14 30.44
CA CYS A 418 -10.70 -12.62 29.37
C CYS A 418 -12.10 -12.95 29.92
N ASP A 419 -13.09 -12.84 29.02
CA ASP A 419 -14.45 -13.33 29.22
C ASP A 419 -14.83 -14.38 28.17
N VAL A 420 -15.76 -15.26 28.55
CA VAL A 420 -16.42 -16.22 27.66
C VAL A 420 -17.63 -15.60 26.95
N ARG A 421 -17.88 -14.31 27.13
CA ARG A 421 -18.89 -13.49 26.46
C ARG A 421 -18.25 -12.30 25.76
N PRO A 422 -18.85 -11.78 24.69
CA PRO A 422 -18.43 -10.49 24.13
C PRO A 422 -18.57 -9.38 25.19
N ARG A 423 -17.56 -8.49 25.26
CA ARG A 423 -17.54 -7.40 26.23
C ARG A 423 -16.77 -6.20 25.68
N GLU A 424 -17.37 -5.02 25.76
CA GLU A 424 -16.67 -3.75 25.60
C GLU A 424 -15.88 -3.43 26.86
N PHE A 425 -14.59 -3.15 26.71
CA PHE A 425 -13.73 -2.74 27.82
C PHE A 425 -13.65 -1.22 27.88
N THR A 426 -13.82 -0.68 29.08
CA THR A 426 -13.76 0.76 29.35
C THR A 426 -12.31 1.24 29.51
N GLU A 427 -12.07 2.56 29.45
CA GLU A 427 -10.77 3.15 29.80
C GLU A 427 -10.36 2.86 31.24
N ASP A 428 -11.33 2.73 32.17
CA ASP A 428 -11.09 2.34 33.55
C ASP A 428 -10.61 0.88 33.63
N ASP A 429 -11.19 -0.05 32.87
CA ASP A 429 -10.73 -1.45 32.81
C ASP A 429 -9.27 -1.53 32.33
N VAL A 430 -8.94 -0.77 31.29
CA VAL A 430 -7.58 -0.66 30.77
C VAL A 430 -6.62 -0.13 31.84
N THR A 431 -6.96 0.98 32.49
CA THR A 431 -6.16 1.61 33.54
C THR A 431 -5.90 0.67 34.71
N VAL A 432 -6.92 -0.07 35.12
CA VAL A 432 -6.85 -1.09 36.19
C VAL A 432 -5.88 -2.19 35.81
N LEU A 433 -6.01 -2.78 34.61
CA LEU A 433 -5.14 -3.88 34.18
C LEU A 433 -3.67 -3.43 34.04
N GLU A 434 -3.43 -2.25 33.49
CA GLU A 434 -2.09 -1.65 33.43
C GLU A 434 -1.49 -1.41 34.82
N GLY A 435 -2.33 -1.01 35.78
CA GLY A 435 -1.93 -0.86 37.20
C GLY A 435 -1.41 -2.17 37.76
N PHE A 436 -2.12 -3.26 37.56
CA PHE A 436 -1.69 -4.60 37.99
C PHE A 436 -0.44 -5.08 37.24
N ALA A 437 -0.32 -4.84 35.93
CA ALA A 437 0.88 -5.16 35.16
C ALA A 437 2.13 -4.47 35.72
N ARG A 438 2.02 -3.19 36.11
CA ARG A 438 3.10 -2.46 36.80
C ARG A 438 3.48 -3.05 38.16
N ILE A 439 2.49 -3.54 38.93
CA ILE A 439 2.74 -4.23 40.22
C ILE A 439 3.53 -5.50 39.98
N VAL A 440 3.14 -6.33 38.98
CA VAL A 440 3.89 -7.53 38.60
C VAL A 440 5.33 -7.21 38.25
N MET A 441 5.52 -6.21 37.37
CA MET A 441 6.87 -5.81 36.96
C MET A 441 7.71 -5.31 38.15
N ARG A 442 7.12 -4.54 39.05
CA ARG A 442 7.82 -4.08 40.25
C ARG A 442 8.27 -5.24 41.13
N GLU A 443 7.46 -6.27 41.28
CA GLU A 443 7.82 -7.48 42.04
C GLU A 443 9.01 -8.21 41.37
N LEU A 444 8.97 -8.37 40.04
CA LEU A 444 10.04 -8.98 39.27
C LEU A 444 11.36 -8.20 39.37
N GLU A 445 11.29 -6.85 39.27
CA GLU A 445 12.47 -5.97 39.42
C GLU A 445 13.08 -6.05 40.82
N LEU A 446 12.27 -6.09 41.84
CA LEU A 446 12.73 -6.23 43.24
C LEU A 446 13.46 -7.56 43.46
N ARG A 447 12.96 -8.65 42.87
CA ARG A 447 13.62 -9.96 42.91
C ARG A 447 14.95 -9.95 42.21
N LEU A 448 15.00 -9.35 41.01
CA LEU A 448 16.24 -9.18 40.27
C LEU A 448 17.27 -8.40 41.05
N ALA A 449 16.89 -7.26 41.67
CA ALA A 449 17.76 -6.46 42.48
C ALA A 449 18.26 -7.20 43.74
N SER A 450 17.39 -7.97 44.40
CA SER A 450 17.75 -8.77 45.58
C SER A 450 18.75 -9.88 45.25
N ARG A 451 18.57 -10.56 44.10
CA ARG A 451 19.51 -11.58 43.62
C ARG A 451 20.88 -10.96 43.37
N ARG A 452 20.96 -9.86 42.61
CA ARG A 452 22.23 -9.17 42.33
C ARG A 452 22.95 -8.79 43.60
N ALA A 453 22.25 -8.27 44.60
CA ALA A 453 22.87 -7.89 45.90
C ALA A 453 23.41 -9.10 46.67
N LEU A 454 22.94 -10.32 46.42
CA LEU A 454 23.43 -11.54 47.06
C LEU A 454 24.65 -12.14 46.35
N PHE A 455 24.78 -11.97 45.02
CA PHE A 455 25.86 -12.53 44.25
C PHE A 455 27.06 -11.59 44.03
N ASP A 456 26.89 -10.28 44.24
CA ASP A 456 27.98 -9.28 44.20
C ASP A 456 28.74 -9.15 45.57
N ARG A 457 28.56 -10.11 46.45
CA ARG A 457 29.35 -10.30 47.68
C ARG A 457 30.24 -11.53 47.55
#